data_539294d801a277513375c212930dd8aa
#
_entry.id   539294d801a277513375c212930dd8aa
#
_cell.length_a   1.000
_cell.length_b   1.000
_cell.length_c   1.000
_cell.angle_alpha   90.00
_cell.angle_beta   90.00
_cell.angle_gamma   90.00
#
_symmetry.space_group_name_H-M   'P 1'
#
loop_
_entity.id
_entity.type
_entity.pdbx_description
1 polymer ?
#
loop_
_entity_poly.entity_id
_entity_poly.type
_entity_poly.pdbx_seq_one_letter_code
_entity_poly.pdbx_strand_id
1 'polypeptide(L)'
;MSFLHPWRCGAQSAVALLALAGVCAAADPAALPAFRPSEPENQVAFEKLYNLDYDTAIQGFEKVLARHPNDAFALNHLLSAILVRELYRTGAMNTGEYANDSFVGQVHRPPDPAQKERIKQLVQQALKLEDAELSHNANNVDMLYARGVTRAQFALYTGLIERAWFSALRNAVGARHDHERVLELSPQYQDAKLVVGTHNYVMGSLPMWVKVAVALVGLSGDREKGIKYLVDAGRANGETSVDADIVLLVFLRREHRYAEALEITHALSPRFSRNYLVALEEGNLLRASGKNREAEEQYRRVWQNGRDGKYGNLHYEMAALGLGDLLRSEKNYASAAAAYDLVADVSAPDPELLQKANLAAGEMYDQMQKRDLAMKKYEAVVSTNSSNGQAEKARQRMKEAYRE
;
A
#
# COMPACT_ATOMS: atom_id res chain seq x y z
N MET A 1 -55.76 63.20 35.83
CA MET A 1 -57.04 62.46 35.84
C MET A 1 -56.73 61.07 35.43
N SER A 2 -56.50 60.12 36.37
CA SER A 2 -57.56 59.19 36.84
C SER A 2 -57.91 58.21 35.71
N PHE A 3 -57.84 56.93 35.79
CA PHE A 3 -57.95 55.91 36.88
C PHE A 3 -57.57 54.56 36.32
N LEU A 4 -56.85 53.77 37.07
CA LEU A 4 -57.19 52.49 37.67
C LEU A 4 -57.14 51.22 36.77
N HIS A 5 -56.29 50.38 37.18
CA HIS A 5 -56.27 48.89 37.29
C HIS A 5 -57.67 48.23 37.53
N PRO A 6 -57.84 46.86 37.45
CA PRO A 6 -56.92 45.75 37.56
C PRO A 6 -57.38 44.40 36.90
N TRP A 7 -56.50 43.35 37.02
CA TRP A 7 -56.82 41.94 37.29
C TRP A 7 -57.21 41.05 36.08
N ARG A 8 -56.80 39.85 35.91
CA ARG A 8 -56.18 38.75 36.70
C ARG A 8 -56.01 37.54 35.82
N CYS A 9 -55.01 36.65 36.22
CA CYS A 9 -54.98 35.19 36.12
C CYS A 9 -55.01 34.60 34.68
N GLY A 10 -54.14 33.86 34.25
CA GLY A 10 -53.37 32.78 34.79
C GLY A 10 -53.44 31.61 33.80
N ALA A 11 -52.34 31.10 33.33
CA ALA A 11 -52.17 29.67 33.06
C ALA A 11 -50.77 29.48 32.61
N GLN A 12 -49.96 28.93 33.47
CA GLN A 12 -48.69 28.35 33.15
C GLN A 12 -48.93 27.11 32.29
N SER A 13 -48.50 27.16 31.04
CA SER A 13 -48.33 25.94 30.25
C SER A 13 -46.83 25.74 30.04
N ALA A 14 -46.24 24.93 30.89
CA ALA A 14 -44.91 24.41 30.76
C ALA A 14 -44.90 23.49 29.55
N VAL A 15 -44.36 23.99 28.42
CA VAL A 15 -43.96 23.15 27.29
C VAL A 15 -42.58 22.57 27.62
N ALA A 16 -42.57 21.32 28.06
CA ALA A 16 -41.37 20.54 28.21
C ALA A 16 -40.83 20.23 26.79
N LEU A 17 -39.84 21.01 26.36
CA LEU A 17 -38.99 20.68 25.23
C LEU A 17 -38.10 19.49 25.65
N LEU A 18 -38.52 18.27 25.34
CA LEU A 18 -37.66 17.10 25.29
C LEU A 18 -36.68 17.30 24.14
N ALA A 19 -35.50 17.86 24.46
CA ALA A 19 -34.34 17.80 23.58
C ALA A 19 -33.91 16.33 23.52
N LEU A 20 -34.34 15.62 22.48
CA LEU A 20 -33.67 14.40 22.01
C LEU A 20 -32.31 14.81 21.48
N ALA A 21 -31.34 14.90 22.40
CA ALA A 21 -29.95 14.86 22.03
C ALA A 21 -29.67 13.45 21.48
N GLY A 22 -29.89 13.27 20.18
CA GLY A 22 -29.32 12.16 19.45
C GLY A 22 -27.82 12.28 19.60
N VAL A 23 -27.22 11.47 20.47
CA VAL A 23 -25.79 11.24 20.48
C VAL A 23 -25.49 10.55 19.16
N CYS A 24 -25.22 11.33 18.11
CA CYS A 24 -24.39 10.84 17.02
C CYS A 24 -23.03 10.52 17.67
N ALA A 25 -22.82 9.26 18.04
CA ALA A 25 -21.49 8.78 18.32
C ALA A 25 -20.71 9.03 17.03
N ALA A 26 -19.89 10.08 17.03
CA ALA A 26 -18.91 10.26 15.99
C ALA A 26 -18.06 8.96 16.01
N ALA A 27 -18.06 8.24 14.90
CA ALA A 27 -17.23 7.07 14.77
C ALA A 27 -15.79 7.50 15.08
N ASP A 28 -15.10 6.73 15.93
CA ASP A 28 -13.70 6.97 16.23
C ASP A 28 -12.94 6.96 14.90
N PRO A 29 -12.31 8.07 14.47
CA PRO A 29 -11.60 8.12 13.20
C PRO A 29 -10.42 7.13 13.14
N ALA A 30 -10.03 6.54 14.26
CA ALA A 30 -9.02 5.49 14.35
C ALA A 30 -9.61 4.08 14.15
N ALA A 31 -10.93 3.89 14.24
CA ALA A 31 -11.53 2.57 14.09
C ALA A 31 -11.53 2.12 12.63
N LEU A 32 -11.22 0.83 12.40
CA LEU A 32 -11.41 0.19 11.09
C LEU A 32 -12.91 0.07 10.81
N PRO A 33 -13.32 0.07 9.51
CA PRO A 33 -14.70 -0.19 9.12
C PRO A 33 -15.14 -1.60 9.53
N ALA A 34 -16.44 -1.85 9.51
CA ALA A 34 -16.97 -3.20 9.69
C ALA A 34 -16.70 -4.04 8.45
N PHE A 35 -16.15 -5.23 8.62
CA PHE A 35 -15.88 -6.19 7.54
C PHE A 35 -16.91 -7.31 7.49
N ARG A 36 -17.13 -7.89 6.32
CA ARG A 36 -18.01 -9.04 6.09
C ARG A 36 -17.19 -10.33 5.92
N PRO A 37 -17.62 -11.49 6.48
CA PRO A 37 -18.70 -11.60 7.45
C PRO A 37 -18.40 -10.82 8.74
N SER A 38 -19.45 -10.41 9.47
CA SER A 38 -19.33 -9.59 10.69
C SER A 38 -18.80 -10.45 11.84
N GLU A 39 -17.48 -10.60 11.89
CA GLU A 39 -16.75 -11.38 12.88
C GLU A 39 -15.70 -10.49 13.55
N PRO A 40 -15.59 -10.52 14.90
CA PRO A 40 -14.54 -9.76 15.61
C PRO A 40 -13.12 -10.08 15.13
N GLU A 41 -12.88 -11.33 14.74
CA GLU A 41 -11.59 -11.79 14.24
C GLU A 41 -11.21 -11.14 12.91
N ASN A 42 -12.18 -10.80 12.04
CA ASN A 42 -11.92 -10.03 10.82
C ASN A 42 -11.31 -8.69 11.16
N GLN A 43 -11.89 -7.97 12.13
CA GLN A 43 -11.39 -6.66 12.56
C GLN A 43 -9.96 -6.74 13.04
N VAL A 44 -9.67 -7.73 13.92
CA VAL A 44 -8.32 -7.95 14.46
C VAL A 44 -7.36 -8.35 13.33
N ALA A 45 -7.78 -9.24 12.42
CA ALA A 45 -6.94 -9.70 11.32
C ALA A 45 -6.56 -8.55 10.36
N PHE A 46 -7.49 -7.64 10.02
CA PHE A 46 -7.18 -6.46 9.21
C PHE A 46 -6.27 -5.48 9.95
N GLU A 47 -6.45 -5.27 11.26
CA GLU A 47 -5.52 -4.46 12.04
C GLU A 47 -4.09 -5.04 11.99
N LYS A 48 -3.96 -6.37 12.10
CA LYS A 48 -2.68 -7.06 11.96
C LYS A 48 -2.10 -6.93 10.54
N LEU A 49 -2.94 -7.10 9.52
CA LEU A 49 -2.55 -6.96 8.11
C LEU A 49 -1.97 -5.58 7.82
N TYR A 50 -2.66 -4.51 8.20
CA TYR A 50 -2.21 -3.14 7.98
C TYR A 50 -1.02 -2.74 8.86
N ASN A 51 -0.76 -3.46 9.96
CA ASN A 51 0.46 -3.35 10.78
C ASN A 51 1.59 -4.30 10.35
N LEU A 52 1.49 -4.93 9.17
CA LEU A 52 2.47 -5.84 8.57
C LEU A 52 2.71 -7.14 9.37
N ASP A 53 1.80 -7.49 10.29
CA ASP A 53 1.81 -8.75 11.03
C ASP A 53 1.03 -9.82 10.23
N TYR A 54 1.59 -10.18 9.07
CA TYR A 54 0.91 -11.00 8.06
C TYR A 54 0.55 -12.39 8.55
N ASP A 55 1.42 -13.04 9.32
CA ASP A 55 1.18 -14.41 9.77
C ASP A 55 0.02 -14.47 10.78
N THR A 56 -0.06 -13.50 11.70
CA THR A 56 -1.18 -13.38 12.62
C THR A 56 -2.49 -13.01 11.87
N ALA A 57 -2.41 -12.12 10.87
CA ALA A 57 -3.55 -11.76 10.02
C ALA A 57 -4.10 -12.99 9.27
N ILE A 58 -3.23 -13.76 8.62
CA ILE A 58 -3.59 -14.99 7.89
C ILE A 58 -4.26 -15.99 8.81
N GLN A 59 -3.69 -16.25 10.01
CA GLN A 59 -4.30 -17.15 11.00
C GLN A 59 -5.71 -16.66 11.43
N GLY A 60 -5.89 -15.35 11.56
CA GLY A 60 -7.20 -14.75 11.85
C GLY A 60 -8.20 -15.03 10.74
N PHE A 61 -7.84 -14.74 9.48
CA PHE A 61 -8.72 -15.01 8.33
C PHE A 61 -8.98 -16.48 8.09
N GLU A 62 -8.01 -17.38 8.35
CA GLU A 62 -8.24 -18.85 8.32
C GLU A 62 -9.30 -19.29 9.31
N LYS A 63 -9.31 -18.73 10.52
CA LYS A 63 -10.35 -19.03 11.52
C LYS A 63 -11.73 -18.56 11.08
N VAL A 64 -11.81 -17.36 10.47
CA VAL A 64 -13.07 -16.86 9.91
C VAL A 64 -13.54 -17.76 8.77
N LEU A 65 -12.67 -18.07 7.82
CA LEU A 65 -13.00 -18.95 6.68
C LEU A 65 -13.41 -20.35 7.15
N ALA A 66 -12.81 -20.91 8.20
CA ALA A 66 -13.21 -22.20 8.75
C ALA A 66 -14.65 -22.20 9.30
N ARG A 67 -15.14 -21.06 9.82
CA ARG A 67 -16.54 -20.90 10.23
C ARG A 67 -17.49 -20.58 9.06
N HIS A 68 -16.97 -19.95 8.02
CA HIS A 68 -17.72 -19.51 6.84
C HIS A 68 -17.10 -20.06 5.54
N PRO A 69 -17.04 -21.39 5.33
CA PRO A 69 -16.24 -22.01 4.26
C PRO A 69 -16.73 -21.71 2.85
N ASN A 70 -17.98 -21.26 2.70
CA ASN A 70 -18.60 -20.88 1.43
C ASN A 70 -18.92 -19.37 1.37
N ASP A 71 -18.19 -18.55 2.12
CA ASP A 71 -18.34 -17.11 2.08
C ASP A 71 -17.26 -16.48 1.18
N ALA A 72 -17.69 -15.77 0.14
CA ALA A 72 -16.80 -15.15 -0.84
C ALA A 72 -15.93 -14.04 -0.23
N PHE A 73 -16.44 -13.30 0.75
CA PHE A 73 -15.67 -12.25 1.45
C PHE A 73 -14.58 -12.87 2.32
N ALA A 74 -14.90 -13.92 3.08
CA ALA A 74 -13.92 -14.64 3.89
C ALA A 74 -12.78 -15.22 3.03
N LEU A 75 -13.11 -15.78 1.85
CA LEU A 75 -12.10 -16.25 0.88
C LEU A 75 -11.22 -15.10 0.38
N ASN A 76 -11.83 -13.97 0.02
CA ASN A 76 -11.11 -12.80 -0.48
C ASN A 76 -10.22 -12.15 0.58
N HIS A 77 -10.63 -12.13 1.84
CA HIS A 77 -9.80 -11.61 2.94
C HIS A 77 -8.55 -12.46 3.15
N LEU A 78 -8.70 -13.78 3.18
CA LEU A 78 -7.55 -14.68 3.27
C LEU A 78 -6.62 -14.54 2.06
N LEU A 79 -7.19 -14.49 0.85
CA LEU A 79 -6.43 -14.27 -0.39
C LEU A 79 -5.66 -12.96 -0.34
N SER A 80 -6.30 -11.87 0.11
CA SER A 80 -5.67 -10.56 0.27
C SER A 80 -4.44 -10.62 1.18
N ALA A 81 -4.58 -11.24 2.36
CA ALA A 81 -3.48 -11.31 3.33
C ALA A 81 -2.28 -12.12 2.80
N ILE A 82 -2.55 -13.26 2.15
CA ILE A 82 -1.50 -14.07 1.53
C ILE A 82 -0.82 -13.32 0.38
N LEU A 83 -1.60 -12.65 -0.46
CA LEU A 83 -1.09 -11.85 -1.57
C LEU A 83 -0.22 -10.69 -1.09
N VAL A 84 -0.69 -9.90 -0.12
CA VAL A 84 0.06 -8.76 0.40
C VAL A 84 1.35 -9.21 1.09
N ARG A 85 1.33 -10.33 1.84
CA ARG A 85 2.55 -10.92 2.38
C ARG A 85 3.54 -11.30 1.28
N GLU A 86 3.05 -11.88 0.19
CA GLU A 86 3.91 -12.30 -0.93
C GLU A 86 4.48 -11.08 -1.68
N LEU A 87 3.69 -10.02 -1.87
CA LEU A 87 4.17 -8.73 -2.42
C LEU A 87 5.26 -8.13 -1.53
N TYR A 88 5.08 -8.18 -0.20
CA TYR A 88 6.11 -7.72 0.75
C TYR A 88 7.39 -8.54 0.63
N ARG A 89 7.28 -9.89 0.65
CA ARG A 89 8.42 -10.81 0.56
C ARG A 89 9.21 -10.65 -0.74
N THR A 90 8.53 -10.38 -1.85
CA THR A 90 9.17 -10.19 -3.16
C THR A 90 9.76 -8.80 -3.36
N GLY A 91 9.49 -7.86 -2.45
CA GLY A 91 9.93 -6.46 -2.56
C GLY A 91 9.00 -5.57 -3.37
N ALA A 92 7.89 -6.12 -3.90
CA ALA A 92 6.94 -5.40 -4.75
C ALA A 92 6.11 -4.33 -4.00
N MET A 93 6.27 -4.16 -2.69
CA MET A 93 5.63 -3.08 -1.92
C MET A 93 6.48 -1.81 -1.80
N ASN A 94 7.63 -1.75 -2.42
CA ASN A 94 8.45 -0.54 -2.44
C ASN A 94 7.82 0.50 -3.39
N THR A 95 7.13 1.49 -2.82
CA THR A 95 6.44 2.55 -3.56
C THR A 95 7.38 3.38 -4.45
N GLY A 96 8.67 3.47 -4.09
CA GLY A 96 9.70 4.13 -4.88
C GLY A 96 9.84 3.59 -6.30
N GLU A 97 9.58 2.31 -6.48
CA GLU A 97 9.68 1.65 -7.79
C GLU A 97 8.55 2.07 -8.73
N TYR A 98 7.39 2.46 -8.18
CA TYR A 98 6.22 2.87 -8.96
C TYR A 98 6.19 4.38 -9.28
N ALA A 99 7.17 5.15 -8.82
CA ALA A 99 7.24 6.59 -9.06
C ALA A 99 7.38 6.96 -10.55
N ASN A 100 7.84 6.03 -11.38
CA ASN A 100 7.98 6.20 -12.84
C ASN A 100 7.75 4.85 -13.55
N ASP A 101 7.92 4.81 -14.89
CA ASP A 101 7.64 3.61 -15.70
C ASP A 101 8.73 2.51 -15.59
N SER A 102 9.80 2.75 -14.83
CA SER A 102 10.90 1.78 -14.68
C SER A 102 10.46 0.50 -13.95
N PHE A 103 9.35 0.52 -13.21
CA PHE A 103 8.83 -0.65 -12.49
C PHE A 103 8.56 -1.85 -13.40
N VAL A 104 8.24 -1.60 -14.67
CA VAL A 104 8.00 -2.67 -15.67
C VAL A 104 9.26 -3.53 -15.88
N GLY A 105 10.46 -2.94 -15.75
CA GLY A 105 11.75 -3.61 -15.87
C GLY A 105 12.32 -4.18 -14.56
N GLN A 106 11.74 -3.86 -13.41
CA GLN A 106 12.27 -4.30 -12.11
C GLN A 106 12.15 -5.82 -11.96
N VAL A 107 13.18 -6.44 -11.43
CA VAL A 107 13.19 -7.89 -11.14
C VAL A 107 12.99 -8.07 -9.65
N HIS A 108 11.88 -8.67 -9.28
CA HIS A 108 11.60 -9.03 -7.90
C HIS A 108 12.08 -10.45 -7.58
N ARG A 109 12.16 -10.78 -6.30
CA ARG A 109 12.41 -12.16 -5.88
C ARG A 109 11.36 -13.09 -6.46
N PRO A 110 11.71 -14.33 -6.83
CA PRO A 110 10.74 -15.28 -7.36
C PRO A 110 9.65 -15.58 -6.31
N PRO A 111 8.41 -15.86 -6.74
CA PRO A 111 7.34 -16.27 -5.84
C PRO A 111 7.69 -17.59 -5.15
N ASP A 112 7.24 -17.73 -3.91
CA ASP A 112 7.28 -19.01 -3.20
C ASP A 112 6.33 -20.00 -3.91
N PRO A 113 6.81 -21.19 -4.35
CA PRO A 113 5.99 -22.14 -5.10
C PRO A 113 4.73 -22.61 -4.32
N ALA A 114 4.83 -22.79 -3.00
CA ALA A 114 3.71 -23.20 -2.18
C ALA A 114 2.67 -22.07 -2.05
N GLN A 115 3.12 -20.84 -1.86
CA GLN A 115 2.21 -19.67 -1.82
C GLN A 115 1.57 -19.40 -3.18
N LYS A 116 2.31 -19.56 -4.27
CA LYS A 116 1.79 -19.49 -5.63
C LYS A 116 0.62 -20.46 -5.85
N GLU A 117 0.81 -21.70 -5.47
CA GLU A 117 -0.23 -22.73 -5.60
C GLU A 117 -1.43 -22.41 -4.72
N ARG A 118 -1.19 -22.00 -3.47
CA ARG A 118 -2.24 -21.62 -2.53
C ARG A 118 -3.07 -20.43 -3.03
N ILE A 119 -2.43 -19.39 -3.57
CA ILE A 119 -3.12 -18.24 -4.18
C ILE A 119 -4.02 -18.71 -5.32
N LYS A 120 -3.51 -19.56 -6.22
CA LYS A 120 -4.31 -20.08 -7.35
C LYS A 120 -5.50 -20.90 -6.91
N GLN A 121 -5.33 -21.75 -5.88
CA GLN A 121 -6.42 -22.55 -5.32
C GLN A 121 -7.52 -21.67 -4.71
N LEU A 122 -7.15 -20.65 -3.92
CA LEU A 122 -8.10 -19.70 -3.34
C LEU A 122 -8.86 -18.93 -4.42
N VAL A 123 -8.17 -18.45 -5.45
CA VAL A 123 -8.80 -17.76 -6.60
C VAL A 123 -9.79 -18.68 -7.31
N GLN A 124 -9.43 -19.94 -7.57
CA GLN A 124 -10.32 -20.89 -8.22
C GLN A 124 -11.55 -21.22 -7.36
N GLN A 125 -11.36 -21.39 -6.04
CA GLN A 125 -12.45 -21.64 -5.10
C GLN A 125 -13.41 -20.46 -5.04
N ALA A 126 -12.89 -19.23 -4.93
CA ALA A 126 -13.70 -18.02 -4.89
C ALA A 126 -14.48 -17.82 -6.19
N LEU A 127 -13.82 -17.86 -7.34
CA LEU A 127 -14.49 -17.70 -8.65
C LEU A 127 -15.56 -18.77 -8.88
N LYS A 128 -15.32 -20.02 -8.47
CA LYS A 128 -16.32 -21.10 -8.60
C LYS A 128 -17.57 -20.80 -7.79
N LEU A 129 -17.42 -20.33 -6.56
CA LEU A 129 -18.53 -19.95 -5.70
C LEU A 129 -19.30 -18.75 -6.27
N GLU A 130 -18.57 -17.71 -6.62
CA GLU A 130 -19.12 -16.45 -7.13
C GLU A 130 -19.86 -16.65 -8.47
N ASP A 131 -19.28 -17.40 -9.40
CA ASP A 131 -19.91 -17.71 -10.70
C ASP A 131 -21.15 -18.60 -10.52
N ALA A 132 -21.16 -19.55 -9.57
CA ALA A 132 -22.33 -20.36 -9.27
C ALA A 132 -23.49 -19.48 -8.78
N GLU A 133 -23.27 -18.60 -7.83
CA GLU A 133 -24.28 -17.68 -7.32
C GLU A 133 -24.78 -16.71 -8.40
N LEU A 134 -23.87 -16.15 -9.20
CA LEU A 134 -24.22 -15.24 -10.30
C LEU A 134 -24.95 -15.93 -11.45
N SER A 135 -24.80 -17.25 -11.61
CA SER A 135 -25.61 -18.02 -12.57
C SER A 135 -27.09 -18.08 -12.21
N HIS A 136 -27.42 -18.00 -10.92
CA HIS A 136 -28.79 -17.96 -10.40
C HIS A 136 -29.33 -16.53 -10.33
N ASN A 137 -28.49 -15.56 -9.98
CA ASN A 137 -28.85 -14.16 -9.92
C ASN A 137 -27.70 -13.27 -10.44
N ALA A 138 -27.73 -12.98 -11.73
CA ALA A 138 -26.70 -12.18 -12.44
C ALA A 138 -26.56 -10.74 -11.92
N ASN A 139 -27.52 -10.24 -11.16
CA ASN A 139 -27.52 -8.90 -10.54
C ASN A 139 -27.28 -8.95 -9.02
N ASN A 140 -26.79 -10.06 -8.47
CA ASN A 140 -26.40 -10.12 -7.07
C ASN A 140 -25.19 -9.20 -6.83
N VAL A 141 -25.46 -8.03 -6.22
CA VAL A 141 -24.47 -6.96 -6.03
C VAL A 141 -23.27 -7.43 -5.21
N ASP A 142 -23.51 -8.19 -4.14
CA ASP A 142 -22.44 -8.68 -3.27
C ASP A 142 -21.54 -9.69 -3.99
N MET A 143 -22.12 -10.57 -4.79
CA MET A 143 -21.34 -11.55 -5.57
C MET A 143 -20.61 -10.92 -6.74
N LEU A 144 -21.20 -9.92 -7.41
CA LEU A 144 -20.47 -9.12 -8.41
C LEU A 144 -19.27 -8.41 -7.79
N TYR A 145 -19.48 -7.79 -6.62
CA TYR A 145 -18.40 -7.14 -5.90
C TYR A 145 -17.31 -8.14 -5.51
N ALA A 146 -17.66 -9.25 -4.86
CA ALA A 146 -16.70 -10.26 -4.43
C ALA A 146 -15.89 -10.81 -5.61
N ARG A 147 -16.54 -11.15 -6.73
CA ARG A 147 -15.86 -11.63 -7.94
C ARG A 147 -14.93 -10.59 -8.54
N GLY A 148 -15.33 -9.33 -8.51
CA GLY A 148 -14.49 -8.22 -8.93
C GLY A 148 -13.23 -8.10 -8.04
N VAL A 149 -13.36 -8.27 -6.72
CA VAL A 149 -12.22 -8.29 -5.78
C VAL A 149 -11.30 -9.48 -6.06
N THR A 150 -11.82 -10.70 -6.20
CA THR A 150 -11.03 -11.89 -6.55
C THR A 150 -10.22 -11.67 -7.83
N ARG A 151 -10.85 -11.14 -8.88
CA ARG A 151 -10.19 -10.84 -10.16
C ARG A 151 -9.15 -9.74 -10.04
N ALA A 152 -9.42 -8.68 -9.27
CA ALA A 152 -8.47 -7.59 -9.05
C ALA A 152 -7.22 -8.08 -8.30
N GLN A 153 -7.39 -8.89 -7.27
CA GLN A 153 -6.29 -9.49 -6.52
C GLN A 153 -5.46 -10.42 -7.41
N PHE A 154 -6.11 -11.22 -8.25
CA PHE A 154 -5.40 -12.11 -9.17
C PHE A 154 -4.70 -11.35 -10.30
N ALA A 155 -5.28 -10.22 -10.76
CA ALA A 155 -4.61 -9.31 -11.70
C ALA A 155 -3.33 -8.72 -11.09
N LEU A 156 -3.39 -8.29 -9.83
CA LEU A 156 -2.25 -7.76 -9.08
C LEU A 156 -1.14 -8.83 -8.94
N TYR A 157 -1.50 -10.05 -8.53
CA TYR A 157 -0.59 -11.17 -8.41
C TYR A 157 0.09 -11.52 -9.75
N THR A 158 -0.70 -11.74 -10.79
CA THR A 158 -0.20 -12.14 -12.11
C THR A 158 0.60 -11.03 -12.78
N GLY A 159 0.26 -9.75 -12.53
CA GLY A 159 0.98 -8.60 -13.07
C GLY A 159 2.30 -8.33 -12.35
N LEU A 160 2.28 -8.18 -11.03
CA LEU A 160 3.46 -7.73 -10.28
C LEU A 160 4.41 -8.87 -9.94
N ILE A 161 3.91 -10.08 -9.69
CA ILE A 161 4.74 -11.21 -9.25
C ILE A 161 5.06 -12.15 -10.40
N GLU A 162 4.05 -12.66 -11.11
CA GLU A 162 4.26 -13.62 -12.20
C GLU A 162 4.67 -12.96 -13.54
N ARG A 163 4.47 -11.64 -13.69
CA ARG A 163 4.66 -10.86 -14.94
C ARG A 163 3.91 -11.42 -16.14
N ALA A 164 2.79 -12.07 -15.87
CA ALA A 164 1.89 -12.62 -16.87
C ALA A 164 0.88 -11.55 -17.34
N TRP A 165 1.36 -10.56 -18.08
CA TRP A 165 0.64 -9.33 -18.43
C TRP A 165 -0.72 -9.55 -19.09
N PHE A 166 -0.86 -10.55 -19.97
CA PHE A 166 -2.15 -10.87 -20.58
C PHE A 166 -3.16 -11.40 -19.57
N SER A 167 -2.73 -12.24 -18.64
CA SER A 167 -3.57 -12.71 -17.55
C SER A 167 -3.97 -11.57 -16.63
N ALA A 168 -3.03 -10.72 -16.27
CA ALA A 168 -3.26 -9.54 -15.45
C ALA A 168 -4.29 -8.60 -16.10
N LEU A 169 -4.12 -8.26 -17.37
CA LEU A 169 -5.04 -7.39 -18.09
C LEU A 169 -6.46 -7.99 -18.18
N ARG A 170 -6.58 -9.27 -18.54
CA ARG A 170 -7.89 -9.94 -18.62
C ARG A 170 -8.63 -9.90 -17.29
N ASN A 171 -7.94 -10.21 -16.19
CA ASN A 171 -8.53 -10.18 -14.86
C ASN A 171 -8.85 -8.73 -14.41
N ALA A 172 -7.99 -7.76 -14.68
CA ALA A 172 -8.26 -6.35 -14.38
C ALA A 172 -9.48 -5.80 -15.13
N VAL A 173 -9.65 -6.16 -16.40
CA VAL A 173 -10.83 -5.78 -17.19
C VAL A 173 -12.09 -6.44 -16.63
N GLY A 174 -12.04 -7.74 -16.28
CA GLY A 174 -13.15 -8.43 -15.65
C GLY A 174 -13.54 -7.83 -14.30
N ALA A 175 -12.54 -7.52 -13.47
CA ALA A 175 -12.74 -6.86 -12.18
C ALA A 175 -13.42 -5.49 -12.34
N ARG A 176 -12.94 -4.67 -13.27
CA ARG A 176 -13.56 -3.38 -13.59
C ARG A 176 -15.03 -3.56 -13.99
N HIS A 177 -15.31 -4.46 -14.91
CA HIS A 177 -16.66 -4.69 -15.41
C HIS A 177 -17.63 -5.09 -14.28
N ASP A 178 -17.21 -6.01 -13.41
CA ASP A 178 -18.00 -6.43 -12.25
C ASP A 178 -18.28 -5.23 -11.31
N HIS A 179 -17.27 -4.42 -11.00
CA HIS A 179 -17.43 -3.26 -10.10
C HIS A 179 -18.19 -2.09 -10.76
N GLU A 180 -18.07 -1.86 -12.07
CA GLU A 180 -18.92 -0.90 -12.79
C GLU A 180 -20.39 -1.34 -12.70
N ARG A 181 -20.66 -2.65 -12.85
CA ARG A 181 -22.01 -3.18 -12.68
C ARG A 181 -22.53 -3.03 -11.26
N VAL A 182 -21.68 -3.21 -10.23
CA VAL A 182 -22.04 -2.90 -8.85
C VAL A 182 -22.46 -1.45 -8.70
N LEU A 183 -21.70 -0.50 -9.26
CA LEU A 183 -22.02 0.93 -9.16
C LEU A 183 -23.28 1.33 -9.95
N GLU A 184 -23.61 0.63 -11.03
CA GLU A 184 -24.87 0.81 -11.77
C GLU A 184 -26.08 0.35 -10.94
N LEU A 185 -25.97 -0.83 -10.30
CA LEU A 185 -27.04 -1.42 -9.51
C LEU A 185 -27.20 -0.77 -8.14
N SER A 186 -26.09 -0.32 -7.57
CA SER A 186 -26.00 0.22 -6.22
C SER A 186 -24.97 1.38 -6.14
N PRO A 187 -25.35 2.60 -6.60
CA PRO A 187 -24.43 3.75 -6.66
C PRO A 187 -23.80 4.15 -5.31
N GLN A 188 -24.43 3.77 -4.20
CA GLN A 188 -23.92 4.00 -2.84
C GLN A 188 -22.80 3.02 -2.43
N TYR A 189 -22.52 1.99 -3.22
CA TYR A 189 -21.50 0.97 -2.91
C TYR A 189 -20.09 1.52 -3.19
N GLN A 190 -19.59 2.37 -2.29
CA GLN A 190 -18.37 3.16 -2.52
C GLN A 190 -17.11 2.29 -2.64
N ASP A 191 -17.07 1.12 -1.99
CA ASP A 191 -15.92 0.19 -2.05
C ASP A 191 -15.60 -0.25 -3.49
N ALA A 192 -16.60 -0.34 -4.36
CA ALA A 192 -16.40 -0.69 -5.77
C ALA A 192 -15.59 0.37 -6.54
N LYS A 193 -15.50 1.60 -6.03
CA LYS A 193 -14.72 2.67 -6.66
C LYS A 193 -13.21 2.44 -6.57
N LEU A 194 -12.70 1.62 -5.64
CA LEU A 194 -11.28 1.28 -5.57
C LEU A 194 -10.79 0.67 -6.89
N VAL A 195 -11.45 -0.37 -7.37
CA VAL A 195 -11.03 -1.08 -8.59
C VAL A 195 -11.27 -0.26 -9.84
N VAL A 196 -12.44 0.39 -9.94
CA VAL A 196 -12.77 1.24 -11.09
C VAL A 196 -11.84 2.45 -11.16
N GLY A 197 -11.52 3.06 -10.01
CA GLY A 197 -10.58 4.18 -9.89
C GLY A 197 -9.16 3.77 -10.30
N THR A 198 -8.67 2.66 -9.75
CA THR A 198 -7.36 2.10 -10.09
C THR A 198 -7.25 1.81 -11.59
N HIS A 199 -8.25 1.17 -12.20
CA HIS A 199 -8.26 0.89 -13.62
C HIS A 199 -8.24 2.20 -14.46
N ASN A 200 -9.08 3.17 -14.13
CA ASN A 200 -9.11 4.46 -14.84
C ASN A 200 -7.75 5.16 -14.79
N TYR A 201 -7.11 5.19 -13.63
CA TYR A 201 -5.80 5.82 -13.48
C TYR A 201 -4.73 5.09 -14.30
N VAL A 202 -4.64 3.75 -14.17
CA VAL A 202 -3.62 2.95 -14.87
C VAL A 202 -3.76 3.08 -16.38
N MET A 203 -4.98 2.92 -16.92
CA MET A 203 -5.24 3.08 -18.36
C MET A 203 -4.98 4.52 -18.81
N GLY A 204 -5.35 5.51 -18.01
CA GLY A 204 -5.08 6.93 -18.24
C GLY A 204 -3.59 7.30 -18.17
N SER A 205 -2.75 6.48 -17.57
CA SER A 205 -1.31 6.70 -17.42
C SER A 205 -0.45 6.01 -18.47
N LEU A 206 -1.05 5.16 -19.32
CA LEU A 206 -0.31 4.46 -20.39
C LEU A 206 0.29 5.46 -21.40
N PRO A 207 1.43 5.13 -22.02
CA PRO A 207 1.96 5.91 -23.14
C PRO A 207 0.95 6.06 -24.28
N MET A 208 0.98 7.18 -25.01
CA MET A 208 -0.03 7.52 -26.01
C MET A 208 -0.24 6.39 -27.06
N TRP A 209 0.85 5.79 -27.55
CA TRP A 209 0.76 4.72 -28.53
C TRP A 209 0.08 3.46 -27.97
N VAL A 210 0.27 3.14 -26.67
CA VAL A 210 -0.44 2.05 -26.00
C VAL A 210 -1.91 2.40 -25.82
N LYS A 211 -2.21 3.64 -25.42
CA LYS A 211 -3.61 4.12 -25.30
C LYS A 211 -4.39 3.93 -26.60
N VAL A 212 -3.79 4.28 -27.72
CA VAL A 212 -4.42 4.08 -29.02
C VAL A 212 -4.68 2.60 -29.28
N ALA A 213 -3.71 1.72 -29.00
CA ALA A 213 -3.86 0.29 -29.19
C ALA A 213 -4.96 -0.32 -28.29
N VAL A 214 -5.02 0.03 -27.02
CA VAL A 214 -6.05 -0.49 -26.09
C VAL A 214 -7.43 0.11 -26.33
N ALA A 215 -7.50 1.33 -26.85
CA ALA A 215 -8.76 1.98 -27.21
C ALA A 215 -9.48 1.24 -28.35
N LEU A 216 -8.75 0.60 -29.28
CA LEU A 216 -9.30 -0.22 -30.37
C LEU A 216 -10.08 -1.44 -29.84
N VAL A 217 -9.76 -1.90 -28.63
CA VAL A 217 -10.48 -2.99 -27.94
C VAL A 217 -11.39 -2.48 -26.83
N GLY A 218 -11.78 -1.19 -26.88
CA GLY A 218 -12.74 -0.59 -25.95
C GLY A 218 -12.20 -0.27 -24.57
N LEU A 219 -10.88 -0.30 -24.38
CA LEU A 219 -10.24 0.06 -23.11
C LEU A 219 -9.82 1.53 -23.12
N SER A 220 -10.27 2.27 -22.14
CA SER A 220 -9.92 3.68 -21.93
C SER A 220 -9.79 3.97 -20.44
N GLY A 221 -9.15 5.07 -20.11
CA GLY A 221 -9.03 5.55 -18.73
C GLY A 221 -8.75 7.03 -18.65
N ASP A 222 -9.08 7.59 -17.51
CA ASP A 222 -8.87 8.99 -17.16
C ASP A 222 -8.22 9.05 -15.77
N ARG A 223 -7.04 9.68 -15.68
CA ARG A 223 -6.26 9.75 -14.44
C ARG A 223 -6.98 10.51 -13.33
N GLU A 224 -7.55 11.68 -13.65
CA GLU A 224 -8.24 12.51 -12.67
C GLU A 224 -9.52 11.85 -12.17
N LYS A 225 -10.28 11.20 -13.05
CA LYS A 225 -11.43 10.37 -12.66
C LYS A 225 -10.99 9.23 -11.75
N GLY A 226 -9.85 8.59 -12.07
CA GLY A 226 -9.28 7.52 -11.25
C GLY A 226 -8.94 7.99 -9.84
N ILE A 227 -8.22 9.10 -9.73
CA ILE A 227 -7.87 9.73 -8.44
C ILE A 227 -9.14 10.11 -7.66
N LYS A 228 -10.12 10.75 -8.33
CA LYS A 228 -11.38 11.11 -7.69
C LYS A 228 -12.11 9.91 -7.10
N TYR A 229 -12.18 8.79 -7.82
CA TYR A 229 -12.81 7.57 -7.34
C TYR A 229 -12.10 6.98 -6.13
N LEU A 230 -10.76 7.02 -6.11
CA LEU A 230 -9.97 6.58 -4.96
C LEU A 230 -10.19 7.48 -3.74
N VAL A 231 -10.23 8.80 -3.92
CA VAL A 231 -10.58 9.75 -2.85
C VAL A 231 -11.99 9.46 -2.31
N ASP A 232 -12.96 9.21 -3.18
CA ASP A 232 -14.32 8.87 -2.76
C ASP A 232 -14.35 7.57 -1.93
N ALA A 233 -13.62 6.52 -2.38
CA ALA A 233 -13.54 5.24 -1.67
C ALA A 233 -12.83 5.37 -0.31
N GLY A 234 -11.71 6.10 -0.25
CA GLY A 234 -10.97 6.34 1.00
C GLY A 234 -11.82 7.06 2.05
N ARG A 235 -12.60 8.04 1.63
CA ARG A 235 -13.47 8.84 2.52
C ARG A 235 -14.76 8.13 2.94
N ALA A 236 -15.13 7.07 2.26
CA ALA A 236 -16.40 6.39 2.52
C ALA A 236 -16.43 5.59 3.83
N ASN A 237 -15.29 5.38 4.47
CA ASN A 237 -15.14 4.51 5.64
C ASN A 237 -15.74 3.10 5.41
N GLY A 238 -15.62 2.61 4.16
CA GLY A 238 -15.98 1.25 3.77
C GLY A 238 -14.85 0.25 4.00
N GLU A 239 -15.09 -1.02 3.66
CA GLU A 239 -14.11 -2.11 3.83
C GLU A 239 -12.77 -1.83 3.13
N THR A 240 -12.80 -1.13 1.98
CA THR A 240 -11.61 -0.83 1.17
C THR A 240 -11.03 0.56 1.38
N SER A 241 -11.48 1.32 2.38
CA SER A 241 -11.04 2.71 2.56
C SER A 241 -9.52 2.82 2.77
N VAL A 242 -8.93 1.94 3.58
CA VAL A 242 -7.47 1.92 3.81
C VAL A 242 -6.72 1.51 2.53
N ASP A 243 -7.22 0.52 1.79
CA ASP A 243 -6.61 0.08 0.54
C ASP A 243 -6.68 1.18 -0.53
N ALA A 244 -7.80 1.92 -0.58
CA ALA A 244 -7.95 3.07 -1.47
C ALA A 244 -6.95 4.18 -1.16
N ASP A 245 -6.73 4.49 0.12
CA ASP A 245 -5.73 5.45 0.56
C ASP A 245 -4.31 5.01 0.19
N ILE A 246 -3.97 3.72 0.37
CA ILE A 246 -2.65 3.17 0.00
C ILE A 246 -2.43 3.27 -1.53
N VAL A 247 -3.42 2.91 -2.34
CA VAL A 247 -3.32 3.01 -3.80
C VAL A 247 -3.26 4.48 -4.25
N LEU A 248 -4.07 5.33 -3.65
CA LEU A 248 -4.08 6.78 -3.91
C LEU A 248 -2.72 7.42 -3.59
N LEU A 249 -2.10 7.04 -2.48
CA LEU A 249 -0.76 7.48 -2.08
C LEU A 249 0.28 7.23 -3.18
N VAL A 250 0.29 6.03 -3.77
CA VAL A 250 1.19 5.67 -4.88
C VAL A 250 0.93 6.54 -6.12
N PHE A 251 -0.33 6.79 -6.45
CA PHE A 251 -0.70 7.56 -7.62
C PHE A 251 -0.42 9.05 -7.45
N LEU A 252 -0.71 9.62 -6.27
CA LEU A 252 -0.39 11.02 -5.95
C LEU A 252 1.11 11.28 -5.99
N ARG A 253 1.93 10.33 -5.49
CA ARG A 253 3.38 10.41 -5.61
C ARG A 253 3.82 10.44 -7.06
N ARG A 254 3.24 9.60 -7.92
CA ARG A 254 3.56 9.55 -9.36
C ARG A 254 3.17 10.83 -10.10
N GLU A 255 2.06 11.47 -9.68
CA GLU A 255 1.62 12.77 -10.22
C GLU A 255 2.32 13.98 -9.55
N HIS A 256 3.34 13.74 -8.69
CA HIS A 256 4.05 14.79 -7.93
C HIS A 256 3.15 15.63 -7.01
N ARG A 257 1.98 15.10 -6.64
CA ARG A 257 1.03 15.71 -5.69
C ARG A 257 1.44 15.40 -4.25
N TYR A 258 2.66 15.75 -3.88
CA TYR A 258 3.29 15.33 -2.62
C TYR A 258 2.56 15.82 -1.37
N ALA A 259 1.97 17.02 -1.41
CA ALA A 259 1.24 17.56 -0.26
C ALA A 259 0.03 16.69 0.09
N GLU A 260 -0.77 16.28 -0.91
CA GLU A 260 -1.92 15.41 -0.72
C GLU A 260 -1.50 13.99 -0.29
N ALA A 261 -0.40 13.48 -0.84
CA ALA A 261 0.16 12.20 -0.42
C ALA A 261 0.63 12.22 1.05
N LEU A 262 1.21 13.33 1.52
CA LEU A 262 1.61 13.51 2.91
C LEU A 262 0.41 13.54 3.87
N GLU A 263 -0.73 14.11 3.48
CA GLU A 263 -1.96 14.06 4.28
C GLU A 263 -2.39 12.62 4.55
N ILE A 264 -2.27 11.74 3.54
CA ILE A 264 -2.59 10.30 3.69
C ILE A 264 -1.61 9.62 4.66
N THR A 265 -0.29 9.86 4.51
CA THR A 265 0.69 9.26 5.43
C THR A 265 0.49 9.73 6.86
N HIS A 266 0.18 11.02 7.07
CA HIS A 266 -0.14 11.58 8.38
C HIS A 266 -1.39 10.96 9.02
N ALA A 267 -2.39 10.56 8.21
CA ALA A 267 -3.58 9.89 8.70
C ALA A 267 -3.32 8.41 9.03
N LEU A 268 -2.54 7.71 8.19
CA LEU A 268 -2.29 6.28 8.34
C LEU A 268 -1.22 5.95 9.41
N SER A 269 -0.17 6.77 9.55
CA SER A 269 0.96 6.49 10.46
C SER A 269 0.57 6.33 11.94
N PRO A 270 -0.29 7.17 12.55
CA PRO A 270 -0.71 6.95 13.93
C PRO A 270 -1.66 5.75 14.07
N ARG A 271 -2.47 5.49 13.05
CA ARG A 271 -3.44 4.39 13.03
C ARG A 271 -2.73 3.03 12.93
N PHE A 272 -1.71 2.93 12.08
CA PHE A 272 -0.91 1.72 11.87
C PHE A 272 0.53 1.93 12.31
N SER A 273 0.71 2.17 13.58
CA SER A 273 1.99 2.64 14.13
C SER A 273 3.14 1.62 14.03
N ARG A 274 2.86 0.35 13.77
CA ARG A 274 3.87 -0.69 13.48
C ARG A 274 4.18 -0.84 11.99
N ASN A 275 3.45 -0.14 11.11
CA ASN A 275 3.71 -0.13 9.67
C ASN A 275 4.82 0.85 9.35
N TYR A 276 6.07 0.36 9.34
CA TYR A 276 7.22 1.20 8.99
C TYR A 276 7.19 1.69 7.54
N LEU A 277 6.49 0.99 6.60
CA LEU A 277 6.42 1.39 5.20
C LEU A 277 5.69 2.73 5.01
N VAL A 278 4.61 2.96 5.76
CA VAL A 278 3.90 4.25 5.73
C VAL A 278 4.80 5.36 6.28
N ALA A 279 5.49 5.12 7.41
CA ALA A 279 6.41 6.08 7.99
C ALA A 279 7.65 6.33 7.10
N LEU A 280 8.13 5.31 6.40
CA LEU A 280 9.22 5.42 5.41
C LEU A 280 8.77 6.24 4.20
N GLU A 281 7.55 6.00 3.73
CA GLU A 281 6.98 6.74 2.59
C GLU A 281 6.82 8.22 2.89
N GLU A 282 6.47 8.59 4.11
CA GLU A 282 6.47 9.99 4.53
C GLU A 282 7.86 10.64 4.31
N GLY A 283 8.95 9.95 4.72
CA GLY A 283 10.31 10.41 4.46
C GLY A 283 10.64 10.53 2.97
N ASN A 284 10.19 9.56 2.17
CA ASN A 284 10.36 9.58 0.71
C ASN A 284 9.63 10.74 0.05
N LEU A 285 8.41 11.05 0.47
CA LEU A 285 7.61 12.17 -0.04
C LEU A 285 8.20 13.53 0.37
N LEU A 286 8.66 13.67 1.60
CA LEU A 286 9.36 14.85 2.09
C LEU A 286 10.62 15.11 1.26
N ARG A 287 11.44 14.08 1.01
CA ARG A 287 12.61 14.19 0.11
C ARG A 287 12.20 14.59 -1.30
N ALA A 288 11.20 13.93 -1.88
CA ALA A 288 10.74 14.21 -3.24
C ALA A 288 10.17 15.64 -3.39
N SER A 289 9.62 16.21 -2.32
CA SER A 289 9.13 17.59 -2.28
C SER A 289 10.20 18.64 -1.94
N GLY A 290 11.48 18.23 -1.78
CA GLY A 290 12.59 19.11 -1.45
C GLY A 290 12.68 19.52 0.03
N LYS A 291 11.88 18.92 0.92
CA LYS A 291 11.89 19.15 2.35
C LYS A 291 12.96 18.27 3.04
N ASN A 292 14.20 18.45 2.62
CA ASN A 292 15.30 17.55 2.97
C ASN A 292 15.52 17.40 4.46
N ARG A 293 15.45 18.48 5.24
CA ARG A 293 15.62 18.44 6.70
C ARG A 293 14.53 17.59 7.36
N GLU A 294 13.28 17.79 6.99
CA GLU A 294 12.15 17.02 7.51
C GLU A 294 12.27 15.55 7.11
N ALA A 295 12.72 15.27 5.87
CA ALA A 295 12.99 13.93 5.39
C ALA A 295 14.08 13.22 6.19
N GLU A 296 15.19 13.92 6.50
CA GLU A 296 16.26 13.40 7.33
C GLU A 296 15.76 13.03 8.73
N GLU A 297 15.01 13.94 9.37
CA GLU A 297 14.42 13.73 10.69
C GLU A 297 13.47 12.52 10.67
N GLN A 298 12.68 12.35 9.61
CA GLN A 298 11.77 11.23 9.47
C GLN A 298 12.50 9.89 9.26
N TYR A 299 13.50 9.81 8.39
CA TYR A 299 14.31 8.59 8.22
C TYR A 299 15.01 8.18 9.51
N ARG A 300 15.58 9.14 10.26
CA ARG A 300 16.21 8.88 11.56
C ARG A 300 15.19 8.36 12.58
N ARG A 301 13.97 8.90 12.58
CA ARG A 301 12.87 8.45 13.44
C ARG A 301 12.46 7.01 13.13
N VAL A 302 12.29 6.67 11.84
CA VAL A 302 11.96 5.30 11.42
C VAL A 302 13.08 4.34 11.84
N TRP A 303 14.33 4.71 11.60
CA TRP A 303 15.49 3.91 12.02
C TRP A 303 15.51 3.68 13.54
N GLN A 304 15.37 4.74 14.33
CA GLN A 304 15.38 4.63 15.80
C GLN A 304 14.21 3.78 16.32
N ASN A 305 13.00 3.98 15.81
CA ASN A 305 11.84 3.16 16.15
C ASN A 305 12.10 1.67 15.89
N GLY A 306 12.78 1.34 14.79
CA GLY A 306 13.16 -0.02 14.47
C GLY A 306 14.18 -0.58 15.46
N ARG A 307 15.19 0.19 15.80
CA ARG A 307 16.20 -0.16 16.84
C ARG A 307 15.57 -0.38 18.21
N ASP A 308 14.52 0.37 18.53
CA ASP A 308 13.76 0.24 19.78
C ASP A 308 12.75 -0.93 19.74
N GLY A 309 12.75 -1.73 18.67
CA GLY A 309 11.93 -2.93 18.54
C GLY A 309 10.48 -2.68 18.11
N LYS A 310 10.09 -1.45 17.77
CA LYS A 310 8.71 -1.11 17.40
C LYS A 310 8.19 -1.90 16.20
N TYR A 311 9.07 -2.22 15.25
CA TYR A 311 8.74 -2.92 14.02
C TYR A 311 9.07 -4.43 14.04
N GLY A 312 9.60 -4.94 15.15
CA GLY A 312 10.00 -6.35 15.24
C GLY A 312 11.10 -6.69 14.21
N ASN A 313 10.89 -7.78 13.47
CA ASN A 313 11.85 -8.28 12.46
C ASN A 313 11.56 -7.75 11.04
N LEU A 314 10.86 -6.61 10.91
CA LEU A 314 10.59 -6.01 9.60
C LEU A 314 11.82 -5.23 9.10
N HIS A 315 11.88 -4.99 7.79
CA HIS A 315 13.03 -4.40 7.07
C HIS A 315 13.12 -2.87 7.21
N TYR A 316 13.13 -2.37 8.46
CA TYR A 316 13.24 -0.93 8.75
C TYR A 316 14.60 -0.35 8.36
N GLU A 317 15.61 -1.18 8.05
CA GLU A 317 16.89 -0.77 7.48
C GLU A 317 16.75 -0.02 6.15
N MET A 318 15.63 -0.11 5.48
CA MET A 318 15.29 0.74 4.34
C MET A 318 15.34 2.24 4.68
N ALA A 319 15.11 2.62 5.92
CA ALA A 319 15.23 4.00 6.35
C ALA A 319 16.69 4.48 6.35
N ALA A 320 17.63 3.62 6.70
CA ALA A 320 19.07 3.93 6.62
C ALA A 320 19.52 4.10 5.16
N LEU A 321 19.00 3.28 4.23
CA LEU A 321 19.22 3.48 2.80
C LEU A 321 18.65 4.81 2.31
N GLY A 322 17.39 5.13 2.66
CA GLY A 322 16.77 6.40 2.29
C GLY A 322 17.51 7.63 2.84
N LEU A 323 18.03 7.54 4.08
CA LEU A 323 18.87 8.57 4.68
C LEU A 323 20.20 8.72 3.92
N GLY A 324 20.84 7.60 3.58
CA GLY A 324 22.06 7.60 2.79
C GLY A 324 21.89 8.25 1.43
N ASP A 325 20.79 7.91 0.73
CA ASP A 325 20.45 8.50 -0.56
C ASP A 325 20.17 10.01 -0.49
N LEU A 326 19.53 10.46 0.59
CA LEU A 326 19.32 11.89 0.82
C LEU A 326 20.65 12.62 1.00
N LEU A 327 21.48 12.15 1.93
CA LEU A 327 22.77 12.76 2.23
C LEU A 327 23.75 12.70 1.03
N ARG A 328 23.68 11.65 0.23
CA ARG A 328 24.41 11.56 -1.05
C ARG A 328 23.97 12.67 -2.01
N SER A 329 22.66 12.90 -2.15
CA SER A 329 22.16 13.97 -3.03
C SER A 329 22.62 15.36 -2.59
N GLU A 330 22.91 15.54 -1.32
CA GLU A 330 23.50 16.76 -0.73
C GLU A 330 25.03 16.80 -0.79
N LYS A 331 25.65 15.78 -1.43
CA LYS A 331 27.11 15.61 -1.49
C LYS A 331 27.80 15.48 -0.12
N ASN A 332 27.05 15.14 0.92
CA ASN A 332 27.61 14.84 2.23
C ASN A 332 28.04 13.36 2.27
N TYR A 333 29.09 13.05 1.53
CA TYR A 333 29.52 11.67 1.30
C TYR A 333 29.93 10.94 2.58
N ALA A 334 30.49 11.64 3.55
CA ALA A 334 30.89 11.03 4.83
C ALA A 334 29.66 10.57 5.63
N SER A 335 28.65 11.44 5.77
CA SER A 335 27.41 11.11 6.46
C SER A 335 26.58 10.08 5.67
N ALA A 336 26.60 10.14 4.33
CA ALA A 336 25.94 9.17 3.48
C ALA A 336 26.53 7.75 3.67
N ALA A 337 27.88 7.62 3.65
CA ALA A 337 28.55 6.35 3.91
C ALA A 337 28.17 5.80 5.30
N ALA A 338 28.19 6.64 6.34
CA ALA A 338 27.81 6.24 7.68
C ALA A 338 26.34 5.79 7.76
N ALA A 339 25.43 6.45 7.03
CA ALA A 339 24.03 6.05 6.99
C ALA A 339 23.85 4.68 6.31
N TYR A 340 24.52 4.43 5.18
CA TYR A 340 24.49 3.12 4.52
C TYR A 340 25.09 2.01 5.41
N ASP A 341 26.12 2.31 6.16
CA ASP A 341 26.77 1.35 7.07
C ASP A 341 25.84 0.88 8.19
N LEU A 342 24.86 1.69 8.61
CA LEU A 342 23.84 1.30 9.59
C LEU A 342 23.06 0.04 9.21
N VAL A 343 22.90 -0.26 7.91
CA VAL A 343 22.17 -1.45 7.45
C VAL A 343 22.79 -2.73 8.01
N ALA A 344 24.11 -2.76 8.16
CA ALA A 344 24.83 -3.90 8.72
C ALA A 344 24.64 -4.07 10.25
N ASP A 345 24.12 -3.05 10.96
CA ASP A 345 23.90 -3.07 12.41
C ASP A 345 22.59 -3.78 12.80
N VAL A 346 21.75 -4.15 11.84
CA VAL A 346 20.55 -4.94 12.06
C VAL A 346 20.93 -6.39 12.31
N SER A 347 20.31 -7.05 13.27
CA SER A 347 20.67 -8.42 13.68
C SER A 347 20.55 -9.46 12.58
N ALA A 348 19.60 -9.27 11.65
CA ALA A 348 19.38 -10.12 10.47
C ALA A 348 18.95 -9.23 9.29
N PRO A 349 19.87 -8.46 8.71
CA PRO A 349 19.53 -7.55 7.62
C PRO A 349 19.11 -8.35 6.37
N ASP A 350 18.20 -7.79 5.62
CA ASP A 350 17.88 -8.35 4.30
C ASP A 350 19.14 -8.36 3.43
N PRO A 351 19.54 -9.52 2.87
CA PRO A 351 20.79 -9.63 2.12
C PRO A 351 20.86 -8.70 0.90
N GLU A 352 19.72 -8.43 0.24
CA GLU A 352 19.68 -7.55 -0.91
C GLU A 352 19.83 -6.08 -0.50
N LEU A 353 19.19 -5.67 0.60
CA LEU A 353 19.33 -4.33 1.15
C LEU A 353 20.75 -4.09 1.66
N LEU A 354 21.35 -5.09 2.33
CA LEU A 354 22.74 -5.04 2.78
C LEU A 354 23.71 -4.91 1.58
N GLN A 355 23.44 -5.64 0.51
CA GLN A 355 24.25 -5.56 -0.70
C GLN A 355 24.15 -4.18 -1.37
N LYS A 356 22.95 -3.62 -1.47
CA LYS A 356 22.69 -2.24 -1.96
C LYS A 356 23.44 -1.21 -1.10
N ALA A 357 23.35 -1.35 0.23
CA ALA A 357 24.00 -0.45 1.16
C ALA A 357 25.54 -0.49 1.03
N ASN A 358 26.14 -1.68 0.98
CA ASN A 358 27.57 -1.83 0.81
C ASN A 358 28.05 -1.25 -0.54
N LEU A 359 27.31 -1.45 -1.63
CA LEU A 359 27.66 -0.85 -2.92
C LEU A 359 27.66 0.68 -2.82
N ALA A 360 26.58 1.26 -2.29
CA ALA A 360 26.45 2.70 -2.15
C ALA A 360 27.51 3.30 -1.19
N ALA A 361 27.77 2.64 -0.05
CA ALA A 361 28.83 3.06 0.85
C ALA A 361 30.22 3.04 0.19
N GLY A 362 30.50 2.02 -0.60
CA GLY A 362 31.74 1.92 -1.39
C GLY A 362 31.88 3.09 -2.37
N GLU A 363 30.80 3.45 -3.08
CA GLU A 363 30.79 4.61 -3.97
C GLU A 363 31.05 5.92 -3.19
N MET A 364 30.51 6.08 -1.98
CA MET A 364 30.77 7.25 -1.13
C MET A 364 32.23 7.30 -0.64
N TYR A 365 32.83 6.14 -0.29
CA TYR A 365 34.24 6.09 0.07
C TYR A 365 35.16 6.42 -1.10
N ASP A 366 34.82 6.02 -2.33
CA ASP A 366 35.55 6.44 -3.54
C ASP A 366 35.49 7.97 -3.75
N GLN A 367 34.29 8.59 -3.56
CA GLN A 367 34.16 10.07 -3.62
C GLN A 367 35.03 10.79 -2.59
N MET A 368 35.26 10.17 -1.44
CA MET A 368 36.16 10.69 -0.39
C MET A 368 37.63 10.32 -0.59
N GLN A 369 38.00 9.68 -1.72
CA GLN A 369 39.33 9.17 -2.02
C GLN A 369 39.84 8.13 -1.00
N LYS A 370 38.94 7.44 -0.31
CA LYS A 370 39.23 6.38 0.67
C LYS A 370 39.15 4.98 0.00
N ARG A 371 40.01 4.76 -0.99
CA ARG A 371 39.95 3.58 -1.85
C ARG A 371 39.97 2.25 -1.09
N ASP A 372 40.79 2.13 -0.04
CA ASP A 372 40.88 0.91 0.76
C ASP A 372 39.55 0.55 1.43
N LEU A 373 38.80 1.55 1.89
CA LEU A 373 37.47 1.35 2.46
C LEU A 373 36.43 1.01 1.39
N ALA A 374 36.52 1.67 0.22
CA ALA A 374 35.66 1.36 -0.92
C ALA A 374 35.84 -0.10 -1.36
N MET A 375 37.08 -0.57 -1.49
CA MET A 375 37.36 -1.95 -1.88
C MET A 375 36.76 -2.96 -0.90
N LYS A 376 36.88 -2.77 0.41
CA LYS A 376 36.27 -3.65 1.42
C LYS A 376 34.76 -3.73 1.25
N LYS A 377 34.10 -2.60 0.94
CA LYS A 377 32.66 -2.57 0.71
C LYS A 377 32.25 -3.32 -0.57
N TYR A 378 32.98 -3.14 -1.67
CA TYR A 378 32.71 -3.88 -2.91
C TYR A 378 32.97 -5.39 -2.77
N GLU A 379 33.99 -5.79 -2.01
CA GLU A 379 34.23 -7.19 -1.67
C GLU A 379 33.06 -7.78 -0.88
N ALA A 380 32.50 -7.03 0.08
CA ALA A 380 31.31 -7.44 0.83
C ALA A 380 30.08 -7.60 -0.09
N VAL A 381 29.90 -6.74 -1.10
CA VAL A 381 28.84 -6.90 -2.11
C VAL A 381 29.00 -8.24 -2.85
N VAL A 382 30.20 -8.56 -3.33
CA VAL A 382 30.45 -9.77 -4.11
C VAL A 382 30.33 -11.03 -3.25
N SER A 383 30.69 -10.96 -1.96
CA SER A 383 30.58 -12.09 -1.05
C SER A 383 29.14 -12.40 -0.65
N THR A 384 28.27 -11.41 -0.58
CA THR A 384 26.84 -11.60 -0.24
C THR A 384 26.08 -12.35 -1.35
N ASN A 385 26.27 -11.96 -2.60
CA ASN A 385 25.75 -12.66 -3.79
C ASN A 385 26.64 -12.32 -4.98
N SER A 386 27.32 -13.32 -5.52
CA SER A 386 28.32 -13.12 -6.58
C SER A 386 27.76 -13.04 -8.01
N SER A 387 26.46 -13.31 -8.22
CA SER A 387 25.90 -13.53 -9.56
C SER A 387 24.83 -12.52 -9.99
N ASN A 388 24.50 -11.54 -9.14
CA ASN A 388 23.50 -10.51 -9.48
C ASN A 388 24.14 -9.22 -10.00
N GLY A 389 23.28 -8.31 -10.48
CA GLY A 389 23.71 -7.02 -11.06
C GLY A 389 24.43 -6.09 -10.06
N GLN A 390 24.21 -6.23 -8.74
CA GLN A 390 24.95 -5.48 -7.73
C GLN A 390 26.41 -5.94 -7.67
N ALA A 391 26.65 -7.26 -7.69
CA ALA A 391 27.99 -7.83 -7.71
C ALA A 391 28.74 -7.46 -8.99
N GLU A 392 28.04 -7.40 -10.12
CA GLU A 392 28.64 -6.96 -11.38
C GLU A 392 29.10 -5.50 -11.32
N LYS A 393 28.24 -4.61 -10.82
CA LYS A 393 28.60 -3.21 -10.56
C LYS A 393 29.76 -3.10 -9.58
N ALA A 394 29.76 -3.85 -8.48
CA ALA A 394 30.86 -3.84 -7.52
C ALA A 394 32.19 -4.25 -8.18
N ARG A 395 32.24 -5.31 -9.00
CA ARG A 395 33.43 -5.70 -9.73
C ARG A 395 33.94 -4.62 -10.70
N GLN A 396 33.00 -3.90 -11.33
CA GLN A 396 33.38 -2.76 -12.18
C GLN A 396 34.02 -1.66 -11.33
N ARG A 397 33.41 -1.32 -10.17
CA ARG A 397 33.95 -0.32 -9.23
C ARG A 397 35.29 -0.74 -8.62
N MET A 398 35.53 -2.05 -8.43
CA MET A 398 36.83 -2.55 -7.96
C MET A 398 37.94 -2.30 -8.99
N LYS A 399 37.60 -2.32 -10.29
CA LYS A 399 38.57 -2.02 -11.36
C LYS A 399 38.75 -0.52 -11.53
N GLU A 400 37.69 0.23 -11.44
CA GLU A 400 37.67 1.68 -11.65
C GLU A 400 36.87 2.34 -10.55
N ALA A 401 37.50 3.28 -9.80
CA ALA A 401 36.88 3.99 -8.72
C ALA A 401 35.65 4.79 -9.21
N TYR A 402 34.60 4.77 -8.39
CA TYR A 402 33.40 5.54 -8.68
C TYR A 402 33.68 7.05 -8.68
N ARG A 403 33.16 7.76 -9.67
CA ARG A 403 33.18 9.23 -9.78
C ARG A 403 31.79 9.70 -10.22
N GLU A 404 31.22 10.65 -9.46
CA GLU A 404 29.97 11.34 -9.78
C GLU A 404 30.18 12.46 -10.78
#